data_bfddd7cd19532b5e946a29c142813ba0
#
_entry.id   bfddd7cd19532b5e946a29c142813ba0
#
_cell.length_a   1.000
_cell.length_b   1.000
_cell.length_c   1.000
_cell.angle_alpha   90.00
_cell.angle_beta   90.00
_cell.angle_gamma   90.00
#
_symmetry.space_group_name_H-M   'P 1'
#
loop_
_entity.id
_entity.type
_entity.pdbx_description
1 polymer ?
#
loop_
_entity_poly.entity_id
_entity_poly.type
_entity_poly.pdbx_seq_one_letter_code
_entity_poly.pdbx_strand_id
1 'polypeptide(L)'
;FDLLAHTDEHGEKIKGPSVYSEMVWNARQLRAQAGLKPIDWIVLRNRLGAQQMINKMKMEKALERLSKRIGFRIAPGFSERVIFRELFPRGLTLLDLKDIGVKQLNISNVAARQELRDLMSTLDLPEVEIRF
;
A
#
# COMPACT_ATOMS: atom_id res chain seq x y z
N PHE A 1 5.95 -9.63 -0.87
CA PHE A 1 5.85 -10.42 0.36
C PHE A 1 7.22 -10.79 0.93
N ASP A 2 8.15 -11.25 0.10
CA ASP A 2 9.49 -11.71 0.50
C ASP A 2 10.33 -10.66 1.27
N LEU A 3 10.06 -9.39 1.05
CA LEU A 3 10.70 -8.30 1.80
C LEU A 3 10.11 -8.09 3.20
N LEU A 4 8.96 -8.69 3.48
CA LEU A 4 8.29 -8.65 4.79
C LEU A 4 8.58 -9.89 5.63
N ALA A 5 8.57 -11.07 5.01
CA ALA A 5 8.76 -12.32 5.70
C ALA A 5 9.45 -13.37 4.83
N HIS A 6 10.29 -14.19 5.43
CA HIS A 6 10.78 -15.42 4.84
C HIS A 6 9.75 -16.53 5.00
N THR A 7 9.46 -17.24 3.92
CA THR A 7 8.53 -18.35 3.90
C THR A 7 9.24 -19.67 3.58
N ASP A 8 8.51 -20.77 3.75
CA ASP A 8 8.94 -22.07 3.25
C ASP A 8 8.88 -22.14 1.71
N GLU A 9 9.32 -23.25 1.14
CA GLU A 9 9.37 -23.47 -0.32
C GLU A 9 8.00 -23.35 -0.99
N HIS A 10 6.91 -23.54 -0.23
CA HIS A 10 5.54 -23.45 -0.72
C HIS A 10 4.88 -22.10 -0.44
N GLY A 11 5.56 -21.18 0.25
CA GLY A 11 5.02 -19.89 0.65
C GLY A 11 3.92 -19.96 1.72
N GLU A 12 3.77 -21.09 2.39
CA GLU A 12 2.66 -21.33 3.33
C GLU A 12 3.03 -21.01 4.78
N LYS A 13 4.26 -21.30 5.19
CA LYS A 13 4.73 -21.09 6.56
C LYS A 13 5.74 -19.95 6.62
N ILE A 14 5.51 -19.04 7.56
CA ILE A 14 6.43 -17.94 7.84
C ILE A 14 7.57 -18.46 8.71
N LYS A 15 8.80 -18.41 8.18
CA LYS A 15 10.01 -18.83 8.90
C LYS A 15 10.60 -17.73 9.77
N GLY A 16 10.44 -16.47 9.36
CA GLY A 16 10.98 -15.34 10.11
C GLY A 16 10.75 -13.99 9.41
N PRO A 17 11.15 -12.89 10.05
CA PRO A 17 11.10 -11.57 9.45
C PRO A 17 12.10 -11.45 8.31
N SER A 18 11.80 -10.59 7.34
CA SER A 18 12.71 -10.21 6.28
C SER A 18 13.08 -8.72 6.41
N VAL A 19 13.74 -8.17 5.42
CA VAL A 19 14.43 -6.87 5.47
C VAL A 19 13.58 -5.74 6.06
N TYR A 20 12.38 -5.50 5.53
CA TYR A 20 11.55 -4.38 6.01
C TYR A 20 10.97 -4.62 7.40
N SER A 21 10.61 -5.85 7.72
CA SER A 21 10.12 -6.18 9.06
C SER A 21 11.20 -6.00 10.12
N GLU A 22 12.44 -6.34 9.82
CA GLU A 22 13.58 -6.11 10.72
C GLU A 22 13.86 -4.62 10.90
N MET A 23 13.84 -3.85 9.81
CA MET A 23 14.04 -2.39 9.86
C MET A 23 12.98 -1.71 10.74
N VAL A 24 11.71 -2.05 10.56
CA VAL A 24 10.61 -1.49 11.36
C VAL A 24 10.71 -1.94 12.82
N TRP A 25 11.05 -3.19 13.06
CA TRP A 25 11.26 -3.69 14.43
C TRP A 25 12.33 -2.92 15.16
N ASN A 26 13.49 -2.72 14.56
CA ASN A 26 14.58 -1.94 15.12
C ASN A 26 14.16 -0.48 15.39
N ALA A 27 13.48 0.14 14.44
CA ALA A 27 12.97 1.50 14.60
C ALA A 27 11.93 1.60 15.74
N ARG A 28 11.04 0.61 15.89
CA ARG A 28 10.08 0.54 17.00
C ARG A 28 10.77 0.49 18.35
N GLN A 29 11.83 -0.31 18.48
CA GLN A 29 12.61 -0.40 19.72
C GLN A 29 13.25 0.94 20.07
N LEU A 30 13.90 1.61 19.10
CA LEU A 30 14.52 2.92 19.31
C LEU A 30 13.49 3.98 19.72
N ARG A 31 12.33 3.99 19.07
CA ARG A 31 11.24 4.92 19.43
C ARG A 31 10.69 4.66 20.83
N ALA A 32 10.51 3.40 21.20
CA ALA A 32 10.05 3.03 22.54
C ALA A 32 11.05 3.47 23.62
N GLN A 33 12.34 3.27 23.39
CA GLN A 33 13.41 3.74 24.31
C GLN A 33 13.43 5.26 24.44
N ALA A 34 13.09 5.99 23.37
CA ALA A 34 13.00 7.45 23.38
C ALA A 34 11.65 7.99 23.93
N GLY A 35 10.73 7.13 24.33
CA GLY A 35 9.39 7.53 24.81
C GLY A 35 8.49 8.09 23.74
N LEU A 36 8.76 7.82 22.46
CA LEU A 36 7.97 8.29 21.32
C LEU A 36 6.80 7.35 21.01
N LYS A 37 5.77 7.89 20.36
CA LYS A 37 4.62 7.11 19.92
C LYS A 37 5.05 5.98 18.97
N PRO A 38 4.36 4.83 18.98
CA PRO A 38 4.62 3.73 18.04
C PRO A 38 4.52 4.18 16.59
N ILE A 39 5.25 3.50 15.71
CA ILE A 39 5.15 3.68 14.26
C ILE A 39 3.81 3.11 13.80
N ASP A 40 3.04 3.90 13.06
CA ASP A 40 1.91 3.42 12.27
C ASP A 40 2.43 2.88 10.93
N TRP A 41 2.67 1.59 10.87
CA TRP A 41 3.19 0.94 9.68
C TRP A 41 2.04 0.45 8.81
N ILE A 42 1.99 0.94 7.59
CA ILE A 42 0.97 0.59 6.60
C ILE A 42 1.62 -0.11 5.43
N VAL A 43 1.06 -1.24 5.05
CA VAL A 43 1.48 -2.04 3.90
C VAL A 43 0.37 -2.03 2.85
N LEU A 44 0.73 -1.75 1.62
CA LEU A 44 -0.20 -1.80 0.50
C LEU A 44 0.42 -2.55 -0.67
N ARG A 45 -0.43 -3.14 -1.51
CA ARG A 45 0.01 -3.77 -2.75
C ARG A 45 -0.05 -2.77 -3.90
N ASN A 46 0.93 -2.82 -4.76
CA ASN A 46 1.01 -1.96 -5.93
C ASN A 46 0.92 -2.80 -7.22
N ARG A 47 0.44 -2.19 -8.29
CA ARG A 47 0.36 -2.80 -9.63
C ARG A 47 -0.44 -4.10 -9.66
N LEU A 48 -1.61 -4.09 -9.05
CA LEU A 48 -2.50 -5.24 -9.03
C LEU A 48 -3.10 -5.48 -10.42
N GLY A 49 -2.74 -6.61 -11.04
CA GLY A 49 -3.30 -7.05 -12.32
C GLY A 49 -4.68 -7.69 -12.16
N ALA A 50 -5.54 -7.52 -13.17
CA ALA A 50 -6.90 -8.08 -13.17
C ALA A 50 -6.96 -9.61 -13.30
N GLN A 51 -5.89 -10.25 -13.78
CA GLN A 51 -5.89 -11.65 -14.20
C GLN A 51 -5.53 -12.68 -13.10
N GLN A 52 -5.29 -12.25 -11.86
CA GLN A 52 -4.77 -13.14 -10.81
C GLN A 52 -5.70 -13.22 -9.58
N MET A 53 -6.99 -13.44 -9.79
CA MET A 53 -7.98 -13.47 -8.69
C MET A 53 -7.66 -14.51 -7.62
N ILE A 54 -7.27 -15.74 -7.98
CA ILE A 54 -6.96 -16.82 -7.01
C ILE A 54 -5.70 -16.48 -6.21
N ASN A 55 -4.64 -16.04 -6.88
CA ASN A 55 -3.40 -15.62 -6.23
C ASN A 55 -3.60 -14.36 -5.39
N LYS A 56 -4.48 -13.45 -5.83
CA LYS A 56 -4.87 -12.27 -5.07
C LYS A 56 -5.47 -12.65 -3.72
N MET A 57 -6.43 -13.58 -3.69
CA MET A 57 -7.07 -14.03 -2.46
C MET A 57 -6.10 -14.72 -1.50
N LYS A 58 -5.22 -15.58 -2.02
CA LYS A 58 -4.17 -16.23 -1.21
C LYS A 58 -3.22 -15.21 -0.60
N MET A 59 -2.80 -14.21 -1.39
CA MET A 59 -1.92 -13.15 -0.92
C MET A 59 -2.60 -12.27 0.13
N GLU A 60 -3.87 -11.94 -0.04
CA GLU A 60 -4.65 -11.18 0.95
C GLU A 60 -4.70 -11.90 2.30
N LYS A 61 -5.04 -13.19 2.31
CA LYS A 61 -5.05 -14.01 3.53
C LYS A 61 -3.68 -14.12 4.19
N ALA A 62 -2.63 -14.26 3.39
CA ALA A 62 -1.26 -14.31 3.88
C ALA A 62 -0.84 -12.97 4.51
N LEU A 63 -1.16 -11.84 3.87
CA LEU A 63 -0.91 -10.51 4.41
C LEU A 63 -1.69 -10.24 5.70
N GLU A 64 -2.97 -10.66 5.78
CA GLU A 64 -3.78 -10.52 6.99
C GLU A 64 -3.17 -11.28 8.17
N ARG A 65 -2.73 -12.51 7.95
CA ARG A 65 -2.03 -13.29 8.99
C ARG A 65 -0.72 -12.62 9.42
N LEU A 66 0.05 -12.14 8.46
CA LEU A 66 1.31 -11.49 8.70
C LEU A 66 1.12 -10.16 9.44
N SER A 67 0.09 -9.37 9.08
CA SER A 67 -0.22 -8.10 9.73
C SER A 67 -0.51 -8.26 11.23
N LYS A 68 -1.25 -9.30 11.59
CA LYS A 68 -1.53 -9.64 13.00
C LYS A 68 -0.27 -10.07 13.76
N ARG A 69 0.65 -10.73 13.08
CA ARG A 69 1.88 -11.25 13.69
C ARG A 69 2.95 -10.17 13.87
N ILE A 70 3.10 -9.28 12.89
CA ILE A 70 4.17 -8.26 12.87
C ILE A 70 3.63 -6.89 13.34
N GLY A 71 2.35 -6.64 13.21
CA GLY A 71 1.71 -5.39 13.65
C GLY A 71 1.81 -4.28 12.61
N PHE A 72 1.29 -4.51 11.41
CA PHE A 72 1.05 -3.46 10.43
C PHE A 72 -0.43 -3.40 10.04
N ARG A 73 -0.87 -2.29 9.52
CA ARG A 73 -2.19 -2.12 8.89
C ARG A 73 -2.09 -2.37 7.40
N ILE A 74 -3.13 -2.96 6.82
CA ILE A 74 -3.22 -3.17 5.38
C ILE A 74 -4.09 -2.06 4.79
N ALA A 75 -3.53 -1.32 3.81
CA ALA A 75 -4.29 -0.39 3.01
C ALA A 75 -4.75 -1.03 1.70
N PRO A 76 -5.86 -0.54 1.12
CA PRO A 76 -6.24 -0.91 -0.23
C PRO A 76 -5.10 -0.61 -1.21
N GLY A 77 -4.83 -1.54 -2.12
CA GLY A 77 -3.74 -1.41 -3.07
C GLY A 77 -4.13 -0.61 -4.33
N PHE A 78 -3.13 -0.40 -5.18
CA PHE A 78 -3.32 0.20 -6.50
C PHE A 78 -3.36 -0.85 -7.59
N SER A 79 -4.35 -0.77 -8.46
CA SER A 79 -4.41 -1.57 -9.69
C SER A 79 -3.37 -1.08 -10.71
N GLU A 80 -2.89 -1.98 -11.55
CA GLU A 80 -2.07 -1.60 -12.69
C GLU A 80 -2.93 -0.86 -13.72
N ARG A 81 -2.61 0.41 -13.97
CA ARG A 81 -3.38 1.28 -14.89
C ARG A 81 -2.45 2.06 -15.79
N VAL A 82 -2.89 2.23 -17.03
CA VAL A 82 -2.16 3.00 -18.05
C VAL A 82 -1.93 4.45 -17.60
N ILE A 83 -2.89 5.05 -16.94
CA ILE A 83 -2.81 6.45 -16.48
C ILE A 83 -1.56 6.74 -15.65
N PHE A 84 -1.11 5.82 -14.81
CA PHE A 84 0.10 6.01 -14.03
C PHE A 84 1.36 6.08 -14.91
N ARG A 85 1.40 5.28 -15.97
CA ARG A 85 2.51 5.27 -16.93
C ARG A 85 2.51 6.51 -17.84
N GLU A 86 1.35 7.09 -18.11
CA GLU A 86 1.22 8.30 -18.91
C GLU A 86 1.58 9.57 -18.14
N LEU A 87 1.22 9.63 -16.86
CA LEU A 87 1.46 10.81 -16.03
C LEU A 87 2.90 10.90 -15.53
N PHE A 88 3.47 9.78 -15.12
CA PHE A 88 4.79 9.75 -14.49
C PHE A 88 5.92 10.40 -15.32
N PRO A 89 6.07 10.12 -16.65
CA PRO A 89 7.12 10.76 -17.45
C PRO A 89 6.95 12.27 -17.59
N ARG A 90 5.74 12.78 -17.33
CA ARG A 90 5.42 14.21 -17.36
C ARG A 90 5.59 14.88 -16.00
N GLY A 91 6.03 14.15 -14.99
CA GLY A 91 6.12 14.64 -13.61
C GLY A 91 4.76 14.94 -12.98
N LEU A 92 3.70 14.27 -13.45
CA LEU A 92 2.32 14.49 -13.03
C LEU A 92 1.78 13.30 -12.23
N THR A 93 0.80 13.57 -11.41
CA THR A 93 0.05 12.60 -10.61
C THR A 93 -1.45 12.64 -10.94
N LEU A 94 -2.22 11.76 -10.34
CA LEU A 94 -3.69 11.79 -10.44
C LEU A 94 -4.32 13.08 -9.88
N LEU A 95 -3.62 13.78 -9.00
CA LEU A 95 -4.10 15.04 -8.41
C LEU A 95 -4.09 16.18 -9.43
N ASP A 96 -3.18 16.12 -10.40
CA ASP A 96 -2.99 17.17 -11.40
C ASP A 96 -3.99 17.09 -12.56
N LEU A 97 -4.82 16.04 -12.64
CA LEU A 97 -5.73 15.81 -13.78
C LEU A 97 -6.71 16.96 -14.02
N LYS A 98 -7.15 17.66 -12.99
CA LYS A 98 -8.01 18.84 -13.13
C LYS A 98 -7.25 20.03 -13.69
N ASP A 99 -6.03 20.23 -13.25
CA ASP A 99 -5.20 21.39 -13.60
C ASP A 99 -4.71 21.31 -15.05
N ILE A 100 -4.48 20.12 -15.57
CA ILE A 100 -4.07 19.92 -16.97
C ILE A 100 -5.25 19.93 -17.97
N GLY A 101 -6.45 20.27 -17.51
CA GLY A 101 -7.62 20.47 -18.37
C GLY A 101 -8.27 19.20 -18.91
N VAL A 102 -8.13 18.07 -18.24
CA VAL A 102 -8.87 16.85 -18.54
C VAL A 102 -10.34 17.07 -18.19
N LYS A 103 -11.13 17.42 -19.22
CA LYS A 103 -12.57 17.74 -19.06
C LYS A 103 -13.44 16.53 -18.78
N GLN A 104 -13.03 15.36 -19.27
CA GLN A 104 -13.74 14.11 -19.06
C GLN A 104 -12.79 13.03 -18.55
N LEU A 105 -13.03 12.57 -17.32
CA LEU A 105 -12.36 11.41 -16.76
C LEU A 105 -13.03 10.15 -17.30
N ASN A 106 -12.27 9.24 -17.87
CA ASN A 106 -12.78 7.91 -18.17
C ASN A 106 -12.99 7.08 -16.89
N ILE A 107 -13.71 5.95 -17.01
CA ILE A 107 -14.03 5.07 -15.87
C ILE A 107 -12.75 4.61 -15.16
N SER A 108 -11.69 4.31 -15.90
CA SER A 108 -10.40 3.89 -15.31
C SER A 108 -9.76 5.00 -14.47
N ASN A 109 -9.84 6.26 -14.90
CA ASN A 109 -9.31 7.39 -14.16
C ASN A 109 -10.11 7.67 -12.89
N VAL A 110 -11.44 7.53 -12.95
CA VAL A 110 -12.31 7.64 -11.77
C VAL A 110 -11.96 6.57 -10.76
N ALA A 111 -11.80 5.32 -11.19
CA ALA A 111 -11.42 4.22 -10.32
C ALA A 111 -10.02 4.42 -9.71
N ALA A 112 -9.05 4.91 -10.49
CA ALA A 112 -7.71 5.24 -9.98
C ALA A 112 -7.75 6.33 -8.88
N ARG A 113 -8.57 7.35 -9.07
CA ARG A 113 -8.77 8.40 -8.04
C ARG A 113 -9.45 7.85 -6.79
N GLN A 114 -10.37 6.90 -6.93
CA GLN A 114 -10.99 6.24 -5.77
C GLN A 114 -9.96 5.43 -4.99
N GLU A 115 -9.10 4.67 -5.64
CA GLU A 115 -8.00 3.95 -4.99
C GLU A 115 -7.09 4.90 -4.19
N LEU A 116 -6.81 6.09 -4.73
CA LEU A 116 -6.04 7.10 -4.02
C LEU A 116 -6.77 7.66 -2.80
N ARG A 117 -8.08 7.91 -2.90
CA ARG A 117 -8.90 8.34 -1.74
C ARG A 117 -8.90 7.28 -0.64
N ASP A 118 -9.05 6.02 -1.02
CA ASP A 118 -9.08 4.91 -0.07
C ASP A 118 -7.74 4.79 0.68
N LEU A 119 -6.62 4.98 -0.02
CA LEU A 119 -5.31 5.07 0.62
C LEU A 119 -5.24 6.26 1.59
N MET A 120 -5.60 7.44 1.14
CA MET A 120 -5.54 8.66 1.96
C MET A 120 -6.41 8.53 3.22
N SER A 121 -7.58 7.92 3.10
CA SER A 121 -8.45 7.63 4.25
C SER A 121 -7.81 6.65 5.24
N THR A 122 -6.97 5.73 4.75
CA THR A 122 -6.28 4.76 5.59
C THR A 122 -5.11 5.39 6.37
N LEU A 123 -4.51 6.47 5.86
CA LEU A 123 -3.32 7.10 6.47
C LEU A 123 -3.60 7.79 7.80
N ASP A 124 -4.84 8.09 8.14
CA ASP A 124 -5.23 8.75 9.39
C ASP A 124 -4.38 10.00 9.68
N LEU A 125 -4.28 10.89 8.68
CA LEU A 125 -3.54 12.14 8.81
C LEU A 125 -4.39 13.18 9.52
N PRO A 126 -3.98 13.68 10.69
CA PRO A 126 -4.74 14.69 11.42
C PRO A 126 -4.82 15.99 10.59
N GLU A 127 -5.99 16.62 10.61
CA GLU A 127 -6.26 17.93 9.97
C GLU A 127 -6.14 17.93 8.43
N VAL A 128 -6.04 16.78 7.79
CA VAL A 128 -6.00 16.68 6.32
C VAL A 128 -7.40 16.34 5.80
N GLU A 129 -7.99 17.26 5.06
CA GLU A 129 -9.22 17.00 4.33
C GLU A 129 -8.91 16.45 2.93
N ILE A 130 -9.53 15.32 2.59
CA ILE A 130 -9.39 14.71 1.27
C ILE A 130 -10.40 15.38 0.32
N ARG A 131 -9.91 16.28 -0.53
CA ARG A 131 -10.75 17.12 -1.42
C ARG A 131 -10.65 16.78 -2.92
N PHE A 132 -10.18 15.63 -3.28
CA PHE A 132 -10.01 15.27 -4.70
C PHE A 132 -10.82 14.05 -5.13
#